data_e04e05f81b2a92b36281b1ff115795c5
#
_entry.id   e04e05f81b2a92b36281b1ff115795c5
#
_cell.length_a   1.000
_cell.length_b   1.000
_cell.length_c   1.000
_cell.angle_alpha   90.00
_cell.angle_beta   90.00
_cell.angle_gamma   90.00
#
_symmetry.space_group_name_H-M   'P 1'
#
loop_
_entity.id
_entity.type
_entity.pdbx_description
1 polymer ?
#
loop_
_entity_poly.entity_id
_entity_poly.type
_entity_poly.pdbx_seq_one_letter_code
_entity_poly.pdbx_strand_id
1 'polypeptide(L)'
;MKDYSRRLGRTIATLEQYWRPRTRVGVFALLVPIVAVVAVSSVPHTPKQHTLNLAKPYAGQMAYEQEVAQLGARINSAFGIRAEVAQEFSHWLVEASERQGISSDVLASLVLTESSFRKHVRSRVGAVGPAQVRPDYWAAFCGQDHLNDPEQNVYCGAQVLAYLLERCSGDLTCALGAYNVGPNSRRGRAAARYVAKIDLNLELLGNHSL
;
A
#
# COMPACT_ATOMS: atom_id res chain seq x y z
N MET A 1 40.55 -19.45 -5.59
CA MET A 1 40.57 -18.07 -5.10
C MET A 1 41.67 -17.28 -5.81
N LYS A 2 41.61 -17.09 -7.14
CA LYS A 2 42.56 -16.27 -7.92
C LYS A 2 42.01 -16.08 -9.33
N ASP A 3 40.83 -15.45 -9.48
CA ASP A 3 40.36 -15.09 -10.85
C ASP A 3 39.26 -13.99 -10.87
N TYR A 4 39.09 -13.25 -9.77
CA TYR A 4 38.06 -12.18 -9.72
C TYR A 4 38.64 -10.75 -9.86
N SER A 5 39.97 -10.60 -9.85
CA SER A 5 40.62 -9.27 -9.89
C SER A 5 41.04 -8.75 -11.28
N ARG A 6 40.76 -9.49 -12.36
CA ARG A 6 41.18 -9.09 -13.72
C ARG A 6 40.10 -8.51 -14.63
N ARG A 7 38.86 -8.35 -14.17
CA ARG A 7 37.76 -7.79 -14.98
C ARG A 7 37.36 -6.36 -14.68
N LEU A 8 37.94 -5.73 -13.67
CA LEU A 8 37.61 -4.33 -13.29
C LEU A 8 38.59 -3.28 -13.83
N GLY A 9 39.58 -3.69 -14.62
CA GLY A 9 40.62 -2.79 -15.15
C GLY A 9 40.43 -2.28 -16.59
N ARG A 10 39.32 -2.59 -17.29
CA ARG A 10 39.18 -2.25 -18.71
C ARG A 10 38.03 -1.33 -19.10
N THR A 11 37.28 -0.80 -18.15
CA THR A 11 36.10 0.05 -18.45
C THR A 11 36.27 1.53 -18.06
N ILE A 12 37.44 1.96 -17.61
CA ILE A 12 37.67 3.39 -17.23
C ILE A 12 38.49 4.16 -18.27
N ALA A 13 39.00 3.52 -19.32
CA ALA A 13 39.91 4.15 -20.30
C ALA A 13 39.25 4.78 -21.54
N THR A 14 37.93 4.84 -21.66
CA THR A 14 37.28 5.32 -22.90
C THR A 14 36.43 6.59 -22.75
N LEU A 15 36.45 7.28 -21.62
CA LEU A 15 35.66 8.52 -21.42
C LEU A 15 36.50 9.82 -21.39
N GLU A 16 37.81 9.76 -21.50
CA GLU A 16 38.66 10.99 -21.50
C GLU A 16 38.95 11.57 -22.88
N GLN A 17 38.41 10.99 -23.96
CA GLN A 17 38.77 11.43 -25.33
C GLN A 17 37.76 12.39 -25.96
N TYR A 18 36.77 12.91 -25.23
CA TYR A 18 35.72 13.74 -25.83
C TYR A 18 35.76 15.24 -25.48
N TRP A 19 36.75 15.72 -24.71
CA TRP A 19 36.86 17.14 -24.36
C TRP A 19 38.21 17.71 -24.79
N ARG A 20 38.35 18.02 -26.11
CA ARG A 20 39.35 18.98 -26.55
C ARG A 20 38.67 20.24 -27.04
N PRO A 21 38.94 21.42 -26.44
CA PRO A 21 38.43 22.68 -26.93
C PRO A 21 39.23 23.09 -28.19
N ARG A 22 38.55 23.24 -29.32
CA ARG A 22 39.10 23.90 -30.51
C ARG A 22 38.94 25.40 -30.31
N THR A 23 40.04 26.06 -29.96
CA THR A 23 40.22 27.50 -30.11
C THR A 23 40.39 27.82 -31.57
N ARG A 24 39.60 28.74 -32.11
CA ARG A 24 39.99 29.85 -32.99
C ARG A 24 38.75 30.45 -33.67
N VAL A 25 38.66 31.69 -33.52
CA VAL A 25 38.54 32.86 -34.37
C VAL A 25 37.50 33.84 -33.83
N GLY A 26 38.00 35.00 -33.52
CA GLY A 26 37.22 36.11 -33.02
C GLY A 26 36.34 36.76 -34.10
N VAL A 27 35.22 37.23 -33.66
CA VAL A 27 34.48 38.32 -34.28
C VAL A 27 33.98 39.21 -33.16
N PHE A 28 34.49 40.42 -33.15
CA PHE A 28 33.96 41.50 -32.35
C PHE A 28 32.53 41.80 -32.79
N ALA A 29 31.54 41.55 -31.98
CA ALA A 29 30.19 42.02 -32.17
C ALA A 29 29.73 42.70 -30.87
N LEU A 30 29.38 43.94 -31.03
CA LEU A 30 28.93 44.93 -30.07
C LEU A 30 27.94 44.34 -29.06
N LEU A 31 28.31 44.54 -27.78
CA LEU A 31 27.45 44.31 -26.63
C LEU A 31 26.34 45.38 -26.57
N VAL A 32 25.13 45.00 -26.93
CA VAL A 32 23.95 45.74 -26.49
C VAL A 32 23.44 44.97 -25.25
N PRO A 33 23.41 45.57 -24.06
CA PRO A 33 22.80 44.94 -22.92
C PRO A 33 21.28 45.00 -23.06
N ILE A 34 20.66 43.93 -23.50
CA ILE A 34 19.22 43.75 -23.32
C ILE A 34 19.01 43.44 -21.85
N VAL A 35 18.63 44.46 -21.09
CA VAL A 35 18.07 44.29 -19.75
C VAL A 35 16.69 43.66 -19.93
N ALA A 36 16.64 42.35 -19.93
CA ALA A 36 15.38 41.64 -19.78
C ALA A 36 14.92 41.78 -18.33
N VAL A 37 14.03 42.74 -18.09
CA VAL A 37 13.26 42.78 -16.84
C VAL A 37 12.38 41.57 -16.79
N VAL A 38 12.88 40.50 -16.14
CA VAL A 38 12.06 39.37 -15.76
C VAL A 38 11.15 39.83 -14.66
N ALA A 39 9.93 40.26 -15.01
CA ALA A 39 8.87 40.44 -14.04
C ALA A 39 8.57 39.04 -13.45
N VAL A 40 9.21 38.75 -12.33
CA VAL A 40 8.85 37.59 -11.50
C VAL A 40 7.46 37.92 -10.95
N SER A 41 6.43 37.42 -11.66
CA SER A 41 5.08 37.39 -11.11
C SER A 41 5.14 36.48 -9.90
N SER A 42 5.38 37.05 -8.74
CA SER A 42 5.19 36.38 -7.46
C SER A 42 3.70 36.11 -7.30
N VAL A 43 3.25 34.98 -7.85
CA VAL A 43 1.97 34.43 -7.45
C VAL A 43 2.05 34.20 -5.95
N PRO A 44 1.24 34.88 -5.13
CA PRO A 44 1.25 34.60 -3.70
C PRO A 44 0.84 33.15 -3.53
N HIS A 45 1.81 32.31 -3.21
CA HIS A 45 1.52 30.96 -2.67
C HIS A 45 0.91 31.21 -1.29
N THR A 46 -0.40 31.39 -1.27
CA THR A 46 -1.15 31.20 -0.03
C THR A 46 -0.98 29.72 0.33
N PRO A 47 -0.30 29.40 1.44
CA PRO A 47 -0.26 28.04 1.91
C PRO A 47 -1.72 27.63 2.09
N LYS A 48 -2.17 26.57 1.38
CA LYS A 48 -3.45 25.94 1.69
C LYS A 48 -3.32 25.53 3.16
N GLN A 49 -3.89 26.31 4.04
CA GLN A 49 -4.09 25.89 5.42
C GLN A 49 -5.02 24.70 5.32
N HIS A 50 -4.45 23.51 5.35
CA HIS A 50 -5.19 22.32 5.71
C HIS A 50 -5.59 22.54 7.17
N THR A 51 -6.73 23.16 7.37
CA THR A 51 -7.39 23.10 8.66
C THR A 51 -7.68 21.63 8.86
N LEU A 52 -6.82 20.96 9.63
CA LEU A 52 -7.16 19.71 10.27
C LEU A 52 -8.41 20.02 11.11
N ASN A 53 -9.57 19.72 10.52
CA ASN A 53 -10.83 19.78 11.24
C ASN A 53 -10.80 18.57 12.18
N LEU A 54 -10.06 18.74 13.28
CA LEU A 54 -10.13 17.81 14.41
C LEU A 54 -11.56 17.90 14.92
N ALA A 55 -12.45 17.06 14.38
CA ALA A 55 -13.72 16.78 15.01
C ALA A 55 -13.44 16.61 16.50
N LYS A 56 -14.26 17.22 17.34
CA LYS A 56 -14.05 17.20 18.78
C LYS A 56 -13.65 15.79 19.17
N PRO A 57 -12.51 15.55 19.84
CA PRO A 57 -11.93 14.22 20.03
C PRO A 57 -12.92 13.18 20.55
N TYR A 58 -13.91 13.64 21.34
CA TYR A 58 -14.94 12.82 21.94
C TYR A 58 -15.95 12.26 20.91
N ALA A 59 -16.40 13.03 19.94
CA ALA A 59 -17.39 12.57 18.96
C ALA A 59 -16.77 11.57 17.95
N GLY A 60 -15.52 11.81 17.52
CA GLY A 60 -14.79 10.89 16.66
C GLY A 60 -14.46 9.57 17.34
N GLN A 61 -14.05 9.61 18.60
CA GLN A 61 -13.77 8.40 19.37
C GLN A 61 -15.01 7.54 19.58
N MET A 62 -16.16 8.15 19.88
CA MET A 62 -17.42 7.41 20.04
C MET A 62 -17.88 6.77 18.72
N ALA A 63 -17.69 7.46 17.59
CA ALA A 63 -18.01 6.90 16.27
C ALA A 63 -17.12 5.70 15.95
N TYR A 64 -15.82 5.79 16.23
CA TYR A 64 -14.87 4.70 16.08
C TYR A 64 -15.23 3.47 16.90
N GLU A 65 -15.45 3.65 18.21
CA GLU A 65 -15.82 2.54 19.12
C GLU A 65 -17.14 1.88 18.71
N GLN A 66 -18.10 2.66 18.21
CA GLN A 66 -19.35 2.14 17.70
C GLN A 66 -19.13 1.31 16.42
N GLU A 67 -18.31 1.77 15.49
CA GLU A 67 -17.99 1.03 14.26
C GLU A 67 -17.26 -0.28 14.58
N VAL A 68 -16.29 -0.24 15.50
CA VAL A 68 -15.57 -1.42 15.97
C VAL A 68 -16.54 -2.44 16.58
N ALA A 69 -17.44 -2.01 17.47
CA ALA A 69 -18.41 -2.89 18.10
C ALA A 69 -19.39 -3.51 17.08
N GLN A 70 -19.88 -2.73 16.12
CA GLN A 70 -20.76 -3.19 15.06
C GLN A 70 -20.06 -4.19 14.14
N LEU A 71 -18.83 -3.88 13.70
CA LEU A 71 -18.06 -4.80 12.84
C LEU A 71 -17.79 -6.12 13.58
N GLY A 72 -17.40 -6.07 14.86
CA GLY A 72 -17.16 -7.26 15.67
C GLY A 72 -18.40 -8.15 15.82
N ALA A 73 -19.56 -7.54 16.06
CA ALA A 73 -20.82 -8.27 16.13
C ALA A 73 -21.20 -8.92 14.79
N ARG A 74 -20.99 -8.23 13.68
CA ARG A 74 -21.23 -8.77 12.33
C ARG A 74 -20.29 -9.92 11.99
N ILE A 75 -18.99 -9.79 12.26
CA ILE A 75 -17.99 -10.85 12.08
C ILE A 75 -18.37 -12.10 12.92
N ASN A 76 -18.76 -11.91 14.16
CA ASN A 76 -19.19 -13.01 15.03
C ASN A 76 -20.43 -13.71 14.46
N SER A 77 -21.47 -12.95 14.11
CA SER A 77 -22.75 -13.54 13.63
C SER A 77 -22.65 -14.13 12.24
N ALA A 78 -21.96 -13.48 11.30
CA ALA A 78 -21.88 -13.93 9.92
C ALA A 78 -20.95 -15.15 9.74
N PHE A 79 -19.88 -15.21 10.52
CA PHE A 79 -18.80 -16.17 10.29
C PHE A 79 -18.56 -17.13 11.47
N GLY A 80 -19.29 -17.00 12.56
CA GLY A 80 -19.12 -17.84 13.75
C GLY A 80 -17.75 -17.65 14.44
N ILE A 81 -17.10 -16.52 14.25
CA ILE A 81 -15.84 -16.18 14.92
C ILE A 81 -16.15 -15.84 16.37
N ARG A 82 -15.38 -16.35 17.32
CA ARG A 82 -15.57 -16.04 18.75
C ARG A 82 -15.60 -14.54 18.97
N ALA A 83 -16.50 -14.05 19.81
CA ALA A 83 -16.74 -12.62 20.02
C ALA A 83 -15.48 -11.83 20.41
N GLU A 84 -14.64 -12.40 21.29
CA GLU A 84 -13.40 -11.75 21.72
C GLU A 84 -12.41 -11.58 20.54
N VAL A 85 -12.32 -12.59 19.67
CA VAL A 85 -11.47 -12.55 18.48
C VAL A 85 -12.03 -11.57 17.46
N ALA A 86 -13.35 -11.62 17.23
CA ALA A 86 -14.02 -10.70 16.32
C ALA A 86 -13.84 -9.24 16.75
N GLN A 87 -14.00 -8.97 18.05
CA GLN A 87 -13.81 -7.63 18.61
C GLN A 87 -12.36 -7.14 18.47
N GLU A 88 -11.38 -7.98 18.81
CA GLU A 88 -9.95 -7.64 18.67
C GLU A 88 -9.59 -7.33 17.22
N PHE A 89 -9.99 -8.16 16.28
CA PHE A 89 -9.73 -7.90 14.85
C PHE A 89 -10.47 -6.66 14.33
N SER A 90 -11.65 -6.36 14.86
CA SER A 90 -12.41 -5.18 14.45
C SER A 90 -11.67 -3.88 14.73
N HIS A 91 -10.97 -3.77 15.87
CA HIS A 91 -10.11 -2.62 16.15
C HIS A 91 -9.03 -2.44 15.06
N TRP A 92 -8.31 -3.50 14.72
CA TRP A 92 -7.27 -3.45 13.69
C TRP A 92 -7.83 -3.14 12.31
N LEU A 93 -8.99 -3.73 11.97
CA LEU A 93 -9.61 -3.57 10.67
C LEU A 93 -10.18 -2.17 10.47
N VAL A 94 -10.85 -1.60 11.46
CA VAL A 94 -11.39 -0.23 11.38
C VAL A 94 -10.25 0.77 11.30
N GLU A 95 -9.21 0.64 12.14
CA GLU A 95 -8.04 1.52 12.08
C GLU A 95 -7.30 1.41 10.73
N ALA A 96 -7.10 0.19 10.23
CA ALA A 96 -6.49 -0.02 8.90
C ALA A 96 -7.34 0.56 7.77
N SER A 97 -8.67 0.44 7.87
CA SER A 97 -9.67 0.99 6.97
C SER A 97 -9.56 2.51 6.88
N GLU A 98 -9.57 3.20 8.00
CA GLU A 98 -9.44 4.65 8.08
C GLU A 98 -8.11 5.13 7.50
N ARG A 99 -7.00 4.45 7.83
CA ARG A 99 -5.65 4.81 7.36
C ARG A 99 -5.48 4.65 5.85
N GLN A 100 -6.12 3.65 5.26
CA GLN A 100 -5.93 3.29 3.85
C GLN A 100 -7.08 3.70 2.93
N GLY A 101 -8.18 4.21 3.49
CA GLY A 101 -9.38 4.56 2.72
C GLY A 101 -10.05 3.35 2.05
N ILE A 102 -9.95 2.16 2.69
CA ILE A 102 -10.57 0.91 2.22
C ILE A 102 -11.67 0.54 3.20
N SER A 103 -12.80 0.04 2.73
CA SER A 103 -13.88 -0.43 3.59
C SER A 103 -13.41 -1.49 4.59
N SER A 104 -13.79 -1.35 5.85
CA SER A 104 -13.53 -2.33 6.92
C SER A 104 -14.13 -3.70 6.59
N ASP A 105 -15.25 -3.74 5.87
CA ASP A 105 -15.90 -4.97 5.41
C ASP A 105 -15.06 -5.70 4.35
N VAL A 106 -14.40 -4.96 3.46
CA VAL A 106 -13.47 -5.55 2.47
C VAL A 106 -12.27 -6.15 3.18
N LEU A 107 -11.69 -5.46 4.16
CA LEU A 107 -10.56 -5.97 4.94
C LEU A 107 -10.96 -7.18 5.80
N ALA A 108 -12.15 -7.19 6.39
CA ALA A 108 -12.67 -8.32 7.15
C ALA A 108 -12.85 -9.56 6.25
N SER A 109 -13.43 -9.38 5.05
CA SER A 109 -13.62 -10.44 4.07
C SER A 109 -12.31 -11.00 3.54
N LEU A 110 -11.29 -10.14 3.38
CA LEU A 110 -9.94 -10.52 3.02
C LEU A 110 -9.32 -11.39 4.12
N VAL A 111 -9.30 -10.92 5.38
CA VAL A 111 -8.72 -11.65 6.52
C VAL A 111 -9.43 -12.98 6.75
N LEU A 112 -10.76 -13.03 6.61
CA LEU A 112 -11.51 -14.29 6.65
C LEU A 112 -11.03 -15.25 5.56
N THR A 113 -10.84 -14.76 4.35
CA THR A 113 -10.43 -15.58 3.19
C THR A 113 -9.00 -16.10 3.36
N GLU A 114 -8.09 -15.31 3.88
CA GLU A 114 -6.68 -15.62 4.03
C GLU A 114 -6.39 -16.56 5.20
N SER A 115 -7.01 -16.32 6.35
CA SER A 115 -6.65 -17.01 7.58
C SER A 115 -7.82 -17.51 8.43
N SER A 116 -9.06 -17.13 8.11
CA SER A 116 -10.22 -17.28 8.99
C SER A 116 -9.97 -16.68 10.38
N PHE A 117 -9.42 -15.45 10.41
CA PHE A 117 -9.06 -14.70 11.63
C PHE A 117 -8.05 -15.42 12.55
N ARG A 118 -7.20 -16.30 11.99
CA ARG A 118 -6.14 -16.95 12.76
C ARG A 118 -4.90 -16.05 12.78
N LYS A 119 -4.43 -15.75 13.99
CA LYS A 119 -3.31 -14.80 14.22
C LYS A 119 -1.97 -15.28 13.67
N HIS A 120 -1.64 -16.54 13.89
CA HIS A 120 -0.30 -17.08 13.63
C HIS A 120 -0.38 -18.23 12.61
N VAL A 121 -0.65 -17.87 11.36
CA VAL A 121 -0.72 -18.82 10.24
C VAL A 121 0.47 -18.60 9.32
N ARG A 122 1.03 -19.72 8.85
CA ARG A 122 2.06 -19.70 7.80
C ARG A 122 1.66 -20.67 6.69
N SER A 123 1.63 -20.17 5.46
CA SER A 123 1.37 -21.01 4.30
C SER A 123 2.61 -21.76 3.82
N ARG A 124 2.42 -22.76 2.97
CA ARG A 124 3.54 -23.51 2.35
C ARG A 124 4.42 -22.64 1.45
N VAL A 125 3.90 -21.52 0.96
CA VAL A 125 4.63 -20.56 0.09
C VAL A 125 5.18 -19.37 0.86
N GLY A 126 5.22 -19.45 2.20
CA GLY A 126 5.85 -18.45 3.05
C GLY A 126 4.98 -17.25 3.42
N ALA A 127 3.69 -17.20 3.05
CA ALA A 127 2.79 -16.16 3.53
C ALA A 127 2.54 -16.32 5.04
N VAL A 128 2.47 -15.20 5.77
CA VAL A 128 2.37 -15.18 7.24
C VAL A 128 1.21 -14.32 7.73
N GLY A 129 0.72 -14.64 8.91
CA GLY A 129 -0.24 -13.83 9.67
C GLY A 129 -1.66 -13.81 9.14
N PRO A 130 -2.53 -12.99 9.73
CA PRO A 130 -3.96 -12.94 9.42
C PRO A 130 -4.26 -12.57 7.95
N ALA A 131 -3.54 -11.61 7.40
CA ALA A 131 -3.70 -11.15 6.03
C ALA A 131 -2.82 -11.93 5.02
N GLN A 132 -2.11 -12.99 5.47
CA GLN A 132 -1.24 -13.84 4.65
C GLN A 132 -0.27 -13.04 3.76
N VAL A 133 0.37 -12.03 4.35
CA VAL A 133 1.38 -11.23 3.67
C VAL A 133 2.62 -12.07 3.42
N ARG A 134 3.20 -11.96 2.23
CA ARG A 134 4.47 -12.64 1.89
C ARG A 134 5.66 -11.73 2.16
N PRO A 135 6.52 -12.06 3.15
CA PRO A 135 7.69 -11.26 3.50
C PRO A 135 8.63 -11.04 2.33
N ASP A 136 8.86 -12.07 1.49
CA ASP A 136 9.75 -12.01 0.33
C ASP A 136 9.42 -10.86 -0.64
N TYR A 137 8.15 -10.44 -0.69
CA TYR A 137 7.69 -9.38 -1.58
C TYR A 137 7.38 -8.07 -0.88
N TRP A 138 6.94 -8.15 0.38
CA TRP A 138 6.34 -7.00 1.05
C TRP A 138 7.08 -6.55 2.31
N ALA A 139 8.11 -7.29 2.77
CA ALA A 139 8.84 -6.94 3.98
C ALA A 139 9.45 -5.53 3.91
N ALA A 140 10.08 -5.19 2.78
CA ALA A 140 10.67 -3.86 2.58
C ALA A 140 9.62 -2.74 2.51
N PHE A 141 8.40 -3.06 2.03
CA PHE A 141 7.28 -2.12 1.91
C PHE A 141 6.61 -1.86 3.27
N CYS A 142 6.43 -2.90 4.07
CA CYS A 142 5.72 -2.83 5.34
C CYS A 142 6.63 -2.73 6.58
N GLY A 143 7.95 -2.83 6.42
CA GLY A 143 8.88 -2.98 7.53
C GLY A 143 9.07 -4.46 7.93
N GLN A 144 10.33 -4.89 7.99
CA GLN A 144 10.67 -6.33 8.11
C GLN A 144 10.32 -6.95 9.46
N ASP A 145 10.34 -6.16 10.55
CA ASP A 145 10.31 -6.69 11.91
C ASP A 145 8.90 -6.98 12.44
N HIS A 146 7.86 -6.57 11.70
CA HIS A 146 6.49 -6.56 12.24
C HIS A 146 5.51 -7.55 11.58
N LEU A 147 5.88 -8.26 10.51
CA LEU A 147 4.95 -9.13 9.78
C LEU A 147 4.50 -10.38 10.56
N ASN A 148 5.19 -10.77 11.62
CA ASN A 148 4.78 -11.86 12.51
C ASN A 148 3.83 -11.39 13.63
N ASP A 149 3.75 -10.08 13.87
CA ASP A 149 2.75 -9.48 14.73
C ASP A 149 1.40 -9.46 14.00
N PRO A 150 0.31 -9.98 14.60
CA PRO A 150 -0.97 -10.08 13.91
C PRO A 150 -1.59 -8.73 13.52
N GLU A 151 -1.49 -7.75 14.39
CA GLU A 151 -1.99 -6.40 14.16
C GLU A 151 -1.23 -5.72 13.02
N GLN A 152 0.11 -5.71 13.11
CA GLN A 152 0.96 -5.14 12.06
C GLN A 152 0.80 -5.87 10.73
N ASN A 153 0.50 -7.16 10.77
CA ASN A 153 0.21 -7.94 9.57
C ASN A 153 -1.10 -7.51 8.89
N VAL A 154 -2.15 -7.22 9.66
CA VAL A 154 -3.40 -6.65 9.13
C VAL A 154 -3.15 -5.28 8.52
N TYR A 155 -2.40 -4.40 9.19
CA TYR A 155 -2.07 -3.08 8.65
C TYR A 155 -1.25 -3.17 7.36
N CYS A 156 -0.27 -4.06 7.31
CA CYS A 156 0.49 -4.32 6.09
C CYS A 156 -0.40 -4.86 4.97
N GLY A 157 -1.29 -5.81 5.25
CA GLY A 157 -2.25 -6.33 4.27
C GLY A 157 -3.13 -5.24 3.68
N ALA A 158 -3.61 -4.31 4.50
CA ALA A 158 -4.39 -3.16 4.06
C ALA A 158 -3.54 -2.20 3.18
N GLN A 159 -2.30 -1.91 3.58
CA GLN A 159 -1.38 -1.09 2.76
C GLN A 159 -1.09 -1.73 1.40
N VAL A 160 -0.87 -3.03 1.37
CA VAL A 160 -0.67 -3.78 0.12
C VAL A 160 -1.90 -3.70 -0.77
N LEU A 161 -3.11 -3.86 -0.21
CA LEU A 161 -4.35 -3.74 -0.96
C LEU A 161 -4.55 -2.32 -1.50
N ALA A 162 -4.28 -1.28 -0.70
CA ALA A 162 -4.32 0.12 -1.12
C ALA A 162 -3.38 0.39 -2.30
N TYR A 163 -2.13 -0.06 -2.19
CA TYR A 163 -1.16 0.04 -3.28
C TYR A 163 -1.64 -0.67 -4.56
N LEU A 164 -2.26 -1.84 -4.44
CA LEU A 164 -2.79 -2.56 -5.59
C LEU A 164 -4.02 -1.88 -6.17
N LEU A 165 -4.87 -1.24 -5.35
CA LEU A 165 -5.99 -0.43 -5.81
C LEU A 165 -5.52 0.76 -6.66
N GLU A 166 -4.48 1.46 -6.24
CA GLU A 166 -3.89 2.54 -7.04
C GLU A 166 -3.39 2.02 -8.39
N ARG A 167 -2.68 0.90 -8.40
CA ARG A 167 -2.19 0.27 -9.63
C ARG A 167 -3.30 -0.23 -10.55
N CYS A 168 -4.44 -0.57 -9.99
CA CYS A 168 -5.63 -1.00 -10.71
C CYS A 168 -6.60 0.17 -11.02
N SER A 169 -6.18 1.42 -10.85
CA SER A 169 -7.01 2.62 -11.10
C SER A 169 -8.34 2.60 -10.32
N GLY A 170 -8.31 2.05 -9.09
CA GLY A 170 -9.47 1.94 -8.20
C GLY A 170 -10.34 0.69 -8.42
N ASP A 171 -10.02 -0.18 -9.38
CA ASP A 171 -10.77 -1.42 -9.58
C ASP A 171 -10.44 -2.45 -8.48
N LEU A 172 -11.40 -2.66 -7.58
CA LEU A 172 -11.27 -3.59 -6.46
C LEU A 172 -11.11 -5.04 -6.92
N THR A 173 -11.81 -5.46 -7.97
CA THR A 173 -11.72 -6.82 -8.53
C THR A 173 -10.30 -7.10 -9.03
N CYS A 174 -9.72 -6.15 -9.77
CA CYS A 174 -8.33 -6.20 -10.21
C CYS A 174 -7.38 -6.27 -9.01
N ALA A 175 -7.55 -5.40 -8.02
CA ALA A 175 -6.67 -5.31 -6.84
C ALA A 175 -6.69 -6.58 -5.99
N LEU A 176 -7.87 -7.12 -5.69
CA LEU A 176 -8.03 -8.38 -4.96
C LEU A 176 -7.45 -9.56 -5.75
N GLY A 177 -7.66 -9.60 -7.06
CA GLY A 177 -7.03 -10.59 -7.92
C GLY A 177 -5.51 -10.52 -7.85
N ALA A 178 -4.94 -9.32 -7.94
CA ALA A 178 -3.51 -9.07 -7.83
C ALA A 178 -2.95 -9.40 -6.43
N TYR A 179 -3.71 -9.17 -5.36
CA TYR A 179 -3.36 -9.54 -4.00
C TYR A 179 -3.09 -11.05 -3.90
N ASN A 180 -3.99 -11.86 -4.43
CA ASN A 180 -3.89 -13.33 -4.37
C ASN A 180 -2.79 -13.92 -5.25
N VAL A 181 -2.67 -13.47 -6.51
CA VAL A 181 -1.79 -14.12 -7.49
C VAL A 181 -0.57 -13.30 -7.89
N GLY A 182 -0.49 -12.05 -7.43
CA GLY A 182 0.52 -11.06 -7.82
C GLY A 182 0.08 -10.22 -9.04
N PRO A 183 0.53 -8.95 -9.10
CA PRO A 183 0.06 -7.97 -10.09
C PRO A 183 0.41 -8.31 -11.56
N ASN A 184 1.43 -9.13 -11.78
CA ASN A 184 1.89 -9.52 -13.12
C ASN A 184 1.54 -10.99 -13.46
N SER A 185 0.64 -11.60 -12.68
CA SER A 185 0.32 -13.02 -12.83
C SER A 185 -0.65 -13.27 -13.99
N ARG A 186 -0.41 -14.36 -14.74
CA ARG A 186 -1.34 -14.85 -15.75
C ARG A 186 -2.37 -15.83 -15.19
N ARG A 187 -2.47 -16.01 -13.88
CA ARG A 187 -3.34 -16.98 -13.19
C ARG A 187 -4.77 -16.46 -13.01
N GLY A 188 -5.39 -15.95 -14.09
CA GLY A 188 -6.71 -15.30 -14.06
C GLY A 188 -7.82 -16.15 -13.42
N ARG A 189 -7.86 -17.48 -13.66
CA ARG A 189 -8.85 -18.36 -13.01
C ARG A 189 -8.67 -18.45 -11.49
N ALA A 190 -7.45 -18.38 -10.98
CA ALA A 190 -7.21 -18.37 -9.54
C ALA A 190 -7.62 -17.02 -8.93
N ALA A 191 -7.28 -15.92 -9.57
CA ALA A 191 -7.70 -14.58 -9.18
C ALA A 191 -9.24 -14.49 -9.14
N ALA A 192 -9.94 -14.91 -10.19
CA ALA A 192 -11.41 -14.87 -10.23
C ALA A 192 -12.07 -15.69 -9.11
N ARG A 193 -11.55 -16.89 -8.80
CA ARG A 193 -12.09 -17.69 -7.67
C ARG A 193 -11.84 -17.00 -6.31
N TYR A 194 -10.72 -16.33 -6.16
CA TYR A 194 -10.41 -15.58 -4.94
C TYR A 194 -11.34 -14.40 -4.76
N VAL A 195 -11.54 -13.61 -5.81
CA VAL A 195 -12.49 -12.49 -5.82
C VAL A 195 -13.90 -12.96 -5.48
N ALA A 196 -14.40 -13.99 -6.18
CA ALA A 196 -15.73 -14.54 -5.90
C ALA A 196 -15.91 -15.01 -4.44
N LYS A 197 -14.84 -15.50 -3.79
CA LYS A 197 -14.89 -15.86 -2.37
C LYS A 197 -15.00 -14.63 -1.48
N ILE A 198 -14.30 -13.55 -1.81
CA ILE A 198 -14.39 -12.29 -1.07
C ILE A 198 -15.77 -11.65 -1.25
N ASP A 199 -16.31 -11.64 -2.47
CA ASP A 199 -17.64 -11.12 -2.77
C ASP A 199 -18.72 -11.85 -1.96
N LEU A 200 -18.63 -13.19 -1.88
CA LEU A 200 -19.54 -13.98 -1.03
C LEU A 200 -19.43 -13.60 0.45
N ASN A 201 -18.20 -13.40 0.95
CA ASN A 201 -17.98 -13.00 2.34
C ASN A 201 -18.52 -11.59 2.62
N LEU A 202 -18.38 -10.67 1.66
CA LEU A 202 -18.96 -9.33 1.74
C LEU A 202 -20.50 -9.36 1.80
N GLU A 203 -21.11 -10.19 0.95
CA GLU A 203 -22.57 -10.38 0.96
C GLU A 203 -23.05 -10.95 2.30
N LEU A 204 -22.39 -11.98 2.82
CA LEU A 204 -22.71 -12.55 4.14
C LEU A 204 -22.57 -11.51 5.25
N LEU A 205 -21.50 -10.71 5.24
CA LEU A 205 -21.27 -9.67 6.24
C LEU A 205 -22.32 -8.56 6.15
N GLY A 206 -22.72 -8.16 4.95
CA GLY A 206 -23.76 -7.16 4.70
C GLY A 206 -25.16 -7.60 5.14
N ASN A 207 -25.49 -8.89 4.99
CA ASN A 207 -26.78 -9.45 5.39
C ASN A 207 -26.96 -9.53 6.92
N HIS A 208 -25.89 -9.38 7.70
CA HIS A 208 -25.89 -9.32 9.16
C HIS A 208 -25.72 -7.89 9.69
N SER A 209 -26.09 -6.85 8.91
CA SER A 209 -26.16 -5.47 9.40
C SER A 209 -27.23 -5.38 10.51
N LEU A 210 -26.81 -4.85 11.66
CA LEU A 210 -27.63 -4.69 12.86
C LEU A 210 -28.58 -3.49 12.72
#